data_3cf11e3616d13b9d473cbb97691b7451
#
_entry.id   3cf11e3616d13b9d473cbb97691b7451
#
_cell.length_a   1.000
_cell.length_b   1.000
_cell.length_c   1.000
_cell.angle_alpha   90.00
_cell.angle_beta   90.00
_cell.angle_gamma   90.00
#
_symmetry.space_group_name_H-M   'P 1'
#
loop_
_entity.id
_entity.type
_entity.pdbx_description
1 polymer ?
#
loop_
_entity_poly.entity_id
_entity_poly.type
_entity_poly.pdbx_seq_one_letter_code
_entity_poly.pdbx_strand_id
1 'polypeptide(L)'
;FNERIVASLKEKGLDYYSFYTYDTGLLSKHPITDSLTVFPENGDHGSIYRLTSSVNGHKVAVYTSHLDYLDCAYYNVRGYDGSSWKEIPIPTTVEEVLKVNVASQRDDAIKMFIAQAQKDIANGYSVIIGGDFNEPSHLDWIEANKNLYDHNGLVIPWTVTTLLEQNGFVDTYRHIYPNPLTHPGFTYPADNPL
;
A
#
# COMPACT_ATOMS: atom_id res chain seq x y z
N PHE A 1 3.24 -17.10 -12.65
CA PHE A 1 3.07 -15.82 -13.34
C PHE A 1 4.42 -15.12 -13.53
N ASN A 2 5.19 -14.91 -12.49
CA ASN A 2 6.49 -14.23 -12.55
C ASN A 2 7.52 -14.95 -13.43
N GLU A 3 7.58 -16.28 -13.41
CA GLU A 3 8.48 -17.06 -14.29
C GLU A 3 8.24 -16.77 -15.77
N ARG A 4 6.97 -16.63 -16.18
CA ARG A 4 6.63 -16.28 -17.57
C ARG A 4 7.06 -14.86 -17.90
N ILE A 5 6.89 -13.92 -16.96
CA ILE A 5 7.32 -12.52 -17.14
C ILE A 5 8.83 -12.46 -17.30
N VAL A 6 9.59 -13.14 -16.42
CA VAL A 6 11.05 -13.18 -16.47
C VAL A 6 11.54 -13.81 -17.79
N ALA A 7 10.93 -14.91 -18.23
CA ALA A 7 11.26 -15.53 -19.50
C ALA A 7 11.02 -14.59 -20.69
N SER A 8 9.85 -13.95 -20.74
CA SER A 8 9.52 -12.98 -21.80
C SER A 8 10.41 -11.75 -21.80
N LEU A 9 10.85 -11.28 -20.62
CA LEU A 9 11.82 -10.19 -20.51
C LEU A 9 13.19 -10.62 -21.04
N LYS A 10 13.63 -11.85 -20.71
CA LYS A 10 14.90 -12.41 -21.18
C LYS A 10 14.96 -12.57 -22.69
N GLU A 11 13.86 -13.00 -23.33
CA GLU A 11 13.73 -13.03 -24.80
C GLU A 11 13.94 -11.63 -25.44
N LYS A 12 13.65 -10.55 -24.68
CA LYS A 12 13.87 -9.16 -25.11
C LYS A 12 15.24 -8.61 -24.68
N GLY A 13 16.14 -9.46 -24.19
CA GLY A 13 17.47 -9.05 -23.72
C GLY A 13 17.49 -8.33 -22.37
N LEU A 14 16.44 -8.50 -21.57
CA LEU A 14 16.29 -7.91 -20.25
C LEU A 14 16.37 -8.97 -19.18
N ASP A 15 17.47 -9.01 -18.43
CA ASP A 15 17.66 -9.95 -17.32
C ASP A 15 17.12 -9.38 -16.02
N TYR A 16 16.28 -10.18 -15.33
CA TYR A 16 15.69 -9.84 -14.04
C TYR A 16 15.80 -11.01 -13.06
N TYR A 17 16.07 -10.66 -11.82
CA TYR A 17 15.83 -11.52 -10.66
C TYR A 17 14.38 -11.38 -10.24
N SER A 18 13.77 -12.45 -9.71
CA SER A 18 12.39 -12.41 -9.26
C SER A 18 12.21 -13.07 -7.91
N PHE A 19 11.28 -12.52 -7.15
CA PHE A 19 10.68 -13.12 -5.98
C PHE A 19 9.18 -13.08 -6.17
N TYR A 20 8.48 -14.11 -5.74
CA TYR A 20 7.02 -14.13 -5.76
C TYR A 20 6.47 -15.12 -4.73
N THR A 21 5.26 -14.82 -4.29
CA THR A 21 4.40 -15.70 -3.49
C THR A 21 3.08 -15.93 -4.23
N TYR A 22 2.12 -16.51 -3.57
CA TYR A 22 0.76 -16.60 -4.12
C TYR A 22 0.15 -15.22 -4.37
N ASP A 23 0.44 -14.26 -3.48
CA ASP A 23 -0.26 -12.99 -3.33
C ASP A 23 0.51 -11.80 -3.94
N THR A 24 1.82 -11.77 -3.81
CA THR A 24 2.63 -10.63 -4.25
C THR A 24 3.97 -11.03 -4.84
N GLY A 25 4.65 -10.11 -5.50
CA GLY A 25 5.96 -10.38 -6.10
C GLY A 25 6.75 -9.13 -6.43
N LEU A 26 8.04 -9.35 -6.71
CA LEU A 26 8.99 -8.31 -7.11
C LEU A 26 9.86 -8.78 -8.26
N LEU A 27 10.14 -7.88 -9.20
CA LEU A 27 11.19 -8.02 -10.21
C LEU A 27 12.31 -7.02 -9.93
N SER A 28 13.55 -7.50 -9.98
CA SER A 28 14.73 -6.66 -9.74
C SER A 28 15.78 -6.83 -10.83
N LYS A 29 16.42 -5.74 -11.26
CA LYS A 29 17.61 -5.78 -12.10
C LYS A 29 18.88 -6.14 -11.30
N HIS A 30 18.79 -6.08 -9.98
CA HIS A 30 19.89 -6.40 -9.08
C HIS A 30 19.60 -7.72 -8.35
N PRO A 31 20.62 -8.51 -7.99
CA PRO A 31 20.44 -9.75 -7.26
C PRO A 31 19.64 -9.52 -5.97
N ILE A 32 18.64 -10.37 -5.74
CA ILE A 32 17.94 -10.43 -4.45
C ILE A 32 18.81 -11.26 -3.52
N THR A 33 19.32 -10.65 -2.45
CA THR A 33 20.31 -11.26 -1.56
C THR A 33 19.70 -11.95 -0.35
N ASP A 34 18.50 -11.55 0.05
CA ASP A 34 17.76 -12.13 1.17
C ASP A 34 16.26 -11.82 1.06
N SER A 35 15.43 -12.66 1.68
CA SER A 35 13.98 -12.46 1.78
C SER A 35 13.48 -12.82 3.17
N LEU A 36 12.48 -12.08 3.65
CA LEU A 36 11.85 -12.28 4.95
C LEU A 36 10.35 -12.05 4.86
N THR A 37 9.57 -12.97 5.41
CA THR A 37 8.14 -12.74 5.63
C THR A 37 7.97 -11.84 6.86
N VAL A 38 7.33 -10.68 6.66
CA VAL A 38 7.09 -9.69 7.71
C VAL A 38 5.67 -9.82 8.26
N PHE A 39 4.70 -9.88 7.36
CA PHE A 39 3.33 -10.23 7.68
C PHE A 39 2.95 -11.43 6.80
N PRO A 40 2.61 -12.59 7.38
CA PRO A 40 2.37 -13.80 6.61
C PRO A 40 1.05 -13.75 5.87
N GLU A 41 1.00 -14.44 4.74
CA GLU A 41 -0.26 -14.73 4.07
C GLU A 41 -1.23 -15.43 5.03
N ASN A 42 -2.41 -14.85 5.21
CA ASN A 42 -3.44 -15.38 6.10
C ASN A 42 -4.82 -15.25 5.41
N GLY A 43 -5.05 -16.06 4.38
CA GLY A 43 -6.25 -15.98 3.57
C GLY A 43 -6.39 -14.61 2.94
N ASP A 44 -7.47 -13.91 3.27
CA ASP A 44 -7.81 -12.60 2.70
C ASP A 44 -7.18 -11.41 3.45
N HIS A 45 -6.38 -11.67 4.48
CA HIS A 45 -5.79 -10.61 5.32
C HIS A 45 -4.47 -10.04 4.80
N GLY A 46 -4.06 -10.48 3.62
CA GLY A 46 -2.90 -9.93 2.92
C GLY A 46 -1.54 -10.44 3.40
N SER A 47 -0.48 -9.79 2.92
CA SER A 47 0.90 -10.18 3.20
C SER A 47 1.88 -9.02 3.04
N ILE A 48 3.03 -9.10 3.71
CA ILE A 48 4.18 -8.22 3.50
C ILE A 48 5.46 -9.05 3.48
N TYR A 49 6.24 -8.92 2.40
CA TYR A 49 7.55 -9.54 2.26
C TYR A 49 8.64 -8.49 2.10
N ARG A 50 9.73 -8.68 2.82
CA ARG A 50 10.94 -7.89 2.71
C ARG A 50 11.94 -8.59 1.80
N LEU A 51 12.55 -7.84 0.90
CA LEU A 51 13.59 -8.30 -0.02
C LEU A 51 14.77 -7.35 0.07
N THR A 52 15.98 -7.87 0.11
CA THR A 52 17.17 -7.04 0.12
C THR A 52 17.97 -7.17 -1.18
N SER A 53 18.64 -6.10 -1.52
CA SER A 53 19.55 -6.02 -2.64
C SER A 53 20.64 -4.98 -2.39
N SER A 54 21.66 -4.98 -3.25
CA SER A 54 22.66 -3.91 -3.30
C SER A 54 22.57 -3.23 -4.67
N VAL A 55 22.39 -1.92 -4.65
CA VAL A 55 22.30 -1.08 -5.85
C VAL A 55 23.44 -0.08 -5.82
N ASN A 56 24.43 -0.24 -6.70
CA ASN A 56 25.63 0.60 -6.74
C ASN A 56 26.36 0.71 -5.38
N GLY A 57 26.40 -0.39 -4.64
CA GLY A 57 27.03 -0.45 -3.31
C GLY A 57 26.14 0.01 -2.16
N HIS A 58 24.95 0.54 -2.43
CA HIS A 58 23.97 0.93 -1.40
C HIS A 58 23.07 -0.24 -1.03
N LYS A 59 22.87 -0.48 0.25
CA LYS A 59 21.94 -1.48 0.75
C LYS A 59 20.50 -0.98 0.57
N VAL A 60 19.66 -1.78 -0.04
CA VAL A 60 18.24 -1.46 -0.25
C VAL A 60 17.38 -2.59 0.29
N ALA A 61 16.39 -2.27 1.09
CA ALA A 61 15.32 -3.18 1.50
C ALA A 61 14.01 -2.73 0.86
N VAL A 62 13.47 -3.58 -0.01
CA VAL A 62 12.20 -3.35 -0.69
C VAL A 62 11.15 -4.26 -0.07
N TYR A 63 10.04 -3.68 0.33
CA TYR A 63 8.91 -4.41 0.86
C TYR A 63 7.79 -4.42 -0.18
N THR A 64 7.38 -5.60 -0.60
CA THR A 64 6.18 -5.80 -1.43
C THR A 64 5.03 -6.16 -0.52
N SER A 65 3.90 -5.53 -0.72
CA SER A 65 2.72 -5.68 0.14
C SER A 65 1.44 -5.82 -0.66
N HIS A 66 0.54 -6.63 -0.14
CA HIS A 66 -0.87 -6.62 -0.45
C HIS A 66 -1.58 -6.68 0.88
N LEU A 67 -2.26 -5.62 1.28
CA LEU A 67 -2.89 -5.53 2.60
C LEU A 67 -4.32 -6.06 2.57
N ASP A 68 -4.86 -6.34 3.75
CA ASP A 68 -6.20 -6.85 3.95
C ASP A 68 -7.26 -6.05 3.17
N TYR A 69 -8.05 -6.72 2.33
CA TYR A 69 -9.12 -6.10 1.57
C TYR A 69 -10.49 -6.17 2.28
N LEU A 70 -10.60 -6.95 3.35
CA LEU A 70 -11.83 -7.03 4.14
C LEU A 70 -12.03 -5.75 4.96
N ASP A 71 -13.25 -5.49 5.35
CA ASP A 71 -13.62 -4.27 6.10
C ASP A 71 -13.03 -3.00 5.47
N CYS A 72 -13.12 -2.93 4.13
CA CYS A 72 -12.59 -1.80 3.36
C CYS A 72 -13.54 -0.59 3.48
N ALA A 73 -13.29 0.24 4.50
CA ALA A 73 -14.12 1.39 4.84
C ALA A 73 -14.22 2.45 3.73
N TYR A 74 -13.33 2.43 2.76
CA TYR A 74 -13.40 3.27 1.56
C TYR A 74 -14.72 3.05 0.79
N TYR A 75 -15.21 1.81 0.71
CA TYR A 75 -16.49 1.52 0.08
C TYR A 75 -17.68 1.99 0.93
N ASN A 76 -17.55 1.99 2.25
CA ASN A 76 -18.60 2.47 3.14
C ASN A 76 -18.91 3.94 2.89
N VAL A 77 -17.89 4.77 2.65
CA VAL A 77 -18.06 6.19 2.31
C VAL A 77 -18.83 6.36 1.01
N ARG A 78 -18.83 5.36 0.12
CA ARG A 78 -19.58 5.33 -1.15
C ARG A 78 -20.95 4.64 -1.01
N GLY A 79 -21.35 4.22 0.19
CA GLY A 79 -22.63 3.60 0.46
C GLY A 79 -22.68 2.08 0.28
N TYR A 80 -21.52 1.41 0.28
CA TYR A 80 -21.42 -0.05 0.15
C TYR A 80 -20.63 -0.65 1.30
N ASP A 81 -21.07 -1.80 1.79
CA ASP A 81 -20.27 -2.61 2.69
C ASP A 81 -19.12 -3.28 1.93
N GLY A 82 -17.88 -3.02 2.34
CA GLY A 82 -16.68 -3.44 1.64
C GLY A 82 -16.42 -4.96 1.60
N SER A 83 -17.17 -5.74 2.39
CA SER A 83 -17.05 -7.20 2.42
C SER A 83 -18.23 -7.89 1.71
N SER A 84 -19.46 -7.46 1.97
CA SER A 84 -20.68 -8.08 1.42
C SER A 84 -21.21 -7.44 0.14
N TRP A 85 -20.70 -6.26 -0.22
CA TRP A 85 -21.15 -5.43 -1.35
C TRP A 85 -22.60 -4.98 -1.30
N LYS A 86 -23.24 -5.09 -0.13
CA LYS A 86 -24.59 -4.60 0.09
C LYS A 86 -24.58 -3.08 0.24
N GLU A 87 -25.63 -2.44 -0.25
CA GLU A 87 -25.88 -1.03 0.02
C GLU A 87 -26.10 -0.81 1.53
N ILE A 88 -25.45 0.22 2.04
CA ILE A 88 -25.54 0.67 3.42
C ILE A 88 -25.73 2.19 3.47
N PRO A 89 -26.25 2.75 4.56
CA PRO A 89 -26.23 4.19 4.76
C PRO A 89 -24.78 4.72 4.70
N ILE A 90 -24.59 5.83 3.98
CA ILE A 90 -23.29 6.50 3.92
C ILE A 90 -22.97 7.04 5.32
N PRO A 91 -21.80 6.71 5.91
CA PRO A 91 -21.39 7.25 7.18
C PRO A 91 -21.26 8.79 7.12
N THR A 92 -21.64 9.44 8.20
CA THR A 92 -21.65 10.91 8.28
C THR A 92 -20.52 11.47 9.12
N THR A 93 -19.77 10.61 9.80
CA THR A 93 -18.66 11.00 10.65
C THR A 93 -17.39 10.20 10.35
N VAL A 94 -16.24 10.81 10.58
CA VAL A 94 -14.92 10.16 10.46
C VAL A 94 -14.81 8.97 11.43
N GLU A 95 -15.38 9.08 12.61
CA GLU A 95 -15.37 8.03 13.64
C GLU A 95 -16.06 6.74 13.15
N GLU A 96 -17.22 6.88 12.50
CA GLU A 96 -17.92 5.72 11.91
C GLU A 96 -17.06 5.03 10.87
N VAL A 97 -16.38 5.78 10.00
CA VAL A 97 -15.51 5.21 8.96
C VAL A 97 -14.29 4.51 9.59
N LEU A 98 -13.60 5.19 10.50
CA LEU A 98 -12.39 4.63 11.12
C LEU A 98 -12.69 3.40 11.99
N LYS A 99 -13.89 3.32 12.60
CA LYS A 99 -14.31 2.14 13.34
C LYS A 99 -14.37 0.89 12.45
N VAL A 100 -14.84 1.01 11.22
CA VAL A 100 -14.81 -0.09 10.24
C VAL A 100 -13.38 -0.33 9.76
N ASN A 101 -12.65 0.74 9.46
CA ASN A 101 -11.31 0.65 8.90
C ASN A 101 -10.34 -0.15 9.79
N VAL A 102 -10.37 0.06 11.10
CA VAL A 102 -9.49 -0.64 12.06
C VAL A 102 -9.98 -2.05 12.43
N ALA A 103 -11.10 -2.51 11.91
CA ALA A 103 -11.53 -3.90 12.06
C ALA A 103 -10.72 -4.86 11.17
N SER A 104 -10.09 -4.33 10.13
CA SER A 104 -9.16 -5.07 9.27
C SER A 104 -7.79 -5.29 9.95
N GLN A 105 -6.94 -6.11 9.33
CA GLN A 105 -5.56 -6.31 9.78
C GLN A 105 -4.55 -5.38 9.09
N ARG A 106 -4.98 -4.36 8.32
CA ARG A 106 -4.08 -3.45 7.60
C ARG A 106 -3.13 -2.70 8.51
N ASP A 107 -3.64 -2.13 9.58
CA ASP A 107 -2.81 -1.36 10.53
C ASP A 107 -1.86 -2.25 11.34
N ASP A 108 -2.26 -3.48 11.66
CA ASP A 108 -1.38 -4.45 12.34
C ASP A 108 -0.23 -4.88 11.41
N ALA A 109 -0.51 -5.15 10.15
CA ALA A 109 0.52 -5.45 9.14
C ALA A 109 1.52 -4.28 8.99
N ILE A 110 1.03 -3.05 8.92
CA ILE A 110 1.89 -1.85 8.82
C ILE A 110 2.70 -1.62 10.09
N LYS A 111 2.18 -1.86 11.28
CA LYS A 111 2.96 -1.81 12.53
C LYS A 111 4.11 -2.83 12.52
N MET A 112 3.87 -4.05 12.03
CA MET A 112 4.92 -5.06 11.86
C MET A 112 5.96 -4.63 10.82
N PHE A 113 5.53 -4.06 9.70
CA PHE A 113 6.42 -3.47 8.70
C PHE A 113 7.30 -2.38 9.34
N ILE A 114 6.72 -1.40 10.02
CA ILE A 114 7.45 -0.30 10.66
C ILE A 114 8.52 -0.83 11.62
N ALA A 115 8.17 -1.81 12.45
CA ALA A 115 9.10 -2.41 13.40
C ALA A 115 10.30 -3.10 12.71
N GLN A 116 10.08 -3.76 11.57
CA GLN A 116 11.16 -4.37 10.79
C GLN A 116 11.96 -3.32 10.00
N ALA A 117 11.29 -2.35 9.40
CA ALA A 117 11.91 -1.27 8.63
C ALA A 117 12.87 -0.43 9.48
N GLN A 118 12.50 -0.15 10.74
CA GLN A 118 13.39 0.56 11.68
C GLN A 118 14.69 -0.21 11.93
N LYS A 119 14.65 -1.54 12.00
CA LYS A 119 15.86 -2.39 12.13
C LYS A 119 16.71 -2.29 10.86
N ASP A 120 16.07 -2.31 9.68
CA ASP A 120 16.79 -2.17 8.42
C ASP A 120 17.45 -0.80 8.30
N ILE A 121 16.75 0.27 8.64
CA ILE A 121 17.31 1.63 8.66
C ILE A 121 18.51 1.70 9.61
N ALA A 122 18.40 1.15 10.81
CA ALA A 122 19.51 1.09 11.76
C ALA A 122 20.72 0.29 11.25
N ASN A 123 20.50 -0.68 10.35
CA ASN A 123 21.54 -1.45 9.66
C ASN A 123 22.02 -0.83 8.34
N GLY A 124 21.61 0.40 8.05
CA GLY A 124 22.07 1.19 6.90
C GLY A 124 21.39 0.86 5.58
N TYR A 125 20.20 0.27 5.61
CA TYR A 125 19.38 0.09 4.41
C TYR A 125 18.56 1.34 4.10
N SER A 126 18.45 1.67 2.82
CA SER A 126 17.36 2.50 2.31
C SER A 126 16.11 1.63 2.22
N VAL A 127 15.01 2.05 2.81
CA VAL A 127 13.79 1.25 2.88
C VAL A 127 12.72 1.83 1.96
N ILE A 128 12.10 0.95 1.18
CA ILE A 128 11.00 1.27 0.26
C ILE A 128 9.87 0.26 0.50
N ILE A 129 8.64 0.71 0.62
CA ILE A 129 7.45 -0.14 0.60
C ILE A 129 6.52 0.27 -0.55
N GLY A 130 5.93 -0.71 -1.21
CA GLY A 130 4.91 -0.51 -2.23
C GLY A 130 4.07 -1.75 -2.43
N GLY A 131 2.88 -1.55 -2.98
CA GLY A 131 1.91 -2.61 -3.23
C GLY A 131 0.48 -2.10 -3.17
N ASP A 132 -0.47 -2.99 -3.07
CA ASP A 132 -1.87 -2.65 -2.85
C ASP A 132 -2.14 -2.54 -1.34
N PHE A 133 -2.42 -1.33 -0.88
CA PHE A 133 -2.70 -1.08 0.54
C PHE A 133 -4.17 -1.30 0.91
N ASN A 134 -5.05 -1.45 -0.07
CA ASN A 134 -6.51 -1.55 0.15
C ASN A 134 -7.07 -0.45 1.06
N GLU A 135 -6.40 0.71 1.05
CA GLU A 135 -6.76 1.89 1.82
C GLU A 135 -6.24 3.14 1.08
N PRO A 136 -7.02 4.21 0.97
CA PRO A 136 -6.55 5.47 0.38
C PRO A 136 -5.43 6.12 1.19
N SER A 137 -4.72 7.07 0.57
CA SER A 137 -3.80 7.94 1.31
C SER A 137 -4.56 9.03 2.05
N HIS A 138 -4.24 9.26 3.32
CA HIS A 138 -4.79 10.38 4.09
C HIS A 138 -4.40 11.75 3.48
N LEU A 139 -3.31 11.80 2.71
CA LEU A 139 -2.87 13.00 2.00
C LEU A 139 -3.76 13.35 0.80
N ASP A 140 -4.62 12.42 0.38
CA ASP A 140 -5.63 12.62 -0.67
C ASP A 140 -7.02 12.92 -0.11
N TRP A 141 -7.23 12.86 1.21
CA TRP A 141 -8.51 13.10 1.88
C TRP A 141 -8.45 14.32 2.77
N ILE A 142 -8.26 15.50 2.17
CA ILE A 142 -8.03 16.77 2.86
C ILE A 142 -9.22 17.72 2.75
N GLU A 143 -9.21 18.80 3.53
CA GLU A 143 -10.25 19.81 3.56
C GLU A 143 -10.57 20.39 2.15
N ALA A 144 -9.54 20.55 1.31
CA ALA A 144 -9.70 21.17 0.00
C ALA A 144 -10.50 20.33 -1.01
N ASN A 145 -10.54 19.00 -0.85
CA ASN A 145 -11.24 18.10 -1.74
C ASN A 145 -12.33 17.23 -1.09
N LYS A 146 -12.72 17.55 0.15
CA LYS A 146 -13.71 16.77 0.90
C LYS A 146 -15.09 16.63 0.22
N ASN A 147 -15.42 17.54 -0.69
CA ASN A 147 -16.69 17.52 -1.45
C ASN A 147 -16.50 17.01 -2.91
N LEU A 148 -15.33 16.44 -3.22
CA LEU A 148 -15.01 15.84 -4.51
C LEU A 148 -14.82 14.33 -4.35
N TYR A 149 -14.84 13.60 -5.48
CA TYR A 149 -14.43 12.19 -5.55
C TYR A 149 -15.17 11.25 -4.58
N ASP A 150 -16.44 11.51 -4.30
CA ASP A 150 -17.27 10.77 -3.34
C ASP A 150 -16.74 10.79 -1.89
N HIS A 151 -15.95 11.79 -1.49
CA HIS A 151 -15.49 11.96 -0.11
C HIS A 151 -16.62 12.36 0.87
N ASN A 152 -17.77 12.81 0.34
CA ASN A 152 -19.00 13.08 1.10
C ASN A 152 -18.81 14.03 2.28
N GLY A 153 -17.95 15.05 2.11
CA GLY A 153 -17.65 16.07 3.13
C GLY A 153 -16.67 15.61 4.21
N LEU A 154 -16.12 14.40 4.12
CA LEU A 154 -15.24 13.83 5.12
C LEU A 154 -13.76 14.12 4.81
N VAL A 155 -12.99 14.38 5.86
CA VAL A 155 -11.52 14.45 5.86
C VAL A 155 -11.04 13.31 6.74
N ILE A 156 -10.54 12.24 6.11
CA ILE A 156 -10.27 10.99 6.81
C ILE A 156 -8.77 10.78 6.98
N PRO A 157 -8.26 10.67 8.22
CA PRO A 157 -6.88 10.30 8.50
C PRO A 157 -6.71 8.77 8.35
N TRP A 158 -6.72 8.29 7.13
CA TRP A 158 -6.56 6.87 6.81
C TRP A 158 -5.37 6.25 7.53
N THR A 159 -5.60 5.12 8.21
CA THR A 159 -4.72 4.61 9.27
C THR A 159 -3.35 4.20 8.77
N VAL A 160 -3.28 3.47 7.65
CA VAL A 160 -2.03 2.94 7.08
C VAL A 160 -1.05 4.07 6.76
N THR A 161 -1.46 5.01 5.94
CA THR A 161 -0.59 6.09 5.47
C THR A 161 -0.29 7.11 6.57
N THR A 162 -1.22 7.33 7.51
CA THR A 162 -0.99 8.13 8.72
C THR A 162 0.10 7.50 9.61
N LEU A 163 0.05 6.18 9.84
CA LEU A 163 1.09 5.48 10.60
C LEU A 163 2.45 5.55 9.90
N LEU A 164 2.50 5.41 8.59
CA LEU A 164 3.74 5.53 7.83
C LEU A 164 4.35 6.92 7.98
N GLU A 165 3.58 7.98 7.78
CA GLU A 165 4.06 9.36 7.93
C GLU A 165 4.56 9.65 9.34
N GLN A 166 3.81 9.26 10.38
CA GLN A 166 4.19 9.42 11.79
C GLN A 166 5.50 8.71 12.15
N ASN A 167 5.91 7.70 11.37
CA ASN A 167 7.15 6.97 11.55
C ASN A 167 8.26 7.37 10.56
N GLY A 168 8.12 8.54 9.92
CA GLY A 168 9.15 9.15 9.08
C GLY A 168 9.21 8.64 7.64
N PHE A 169 8.23 7.87 7.19
CA PHE A 169 8.12 7.50 5.77
C PHE A 169 7.51 8.66 4.98
N VAL A 170 7.94 8.78 3.74
CA VAL A 170 7.51 9.83 2.82
C VAL A 170 6.73 9.20 1.68
N ASP A 171 5.52 9.68 1.43
CA ASP A 171 4.80 9.38 0.19
C ASP A 171 5.51 10.08 -0.96
N THR A 172 6.15 9.29 -1.81
CA THR A 172 6.99 9.81 -2.89
C THR A 172 6.20 10.53 -3.98
N TYR A 173 4.95 10.11 -4.22
CA TYR A 173 4.09 10.80 -5.17
C TYR A 173 3.65 12.16 -4.62
N ARG A 174 3.19 12.23 -3.38
CA ARG A 174 2.80 13.49 -2.73
C ARG A 174 3.98 14.43 -2.48
N HIS A 175 5.17 13.90 -2.29
CA HIS A 175 6.38 14.72 -2.19
C HIS A 175 6.66 15.50 -3.48
N ILE A 176 6.43 14.88 -4.64
CA ILE A 176 6.62 15.52 -5.96
C ILE A 176 5.39 16.34 -6.36
N TYR A 177 4.20 15.84 -6.07
CA TYR A 177 2.92 16.45 -6.44
C TYR A 177 2.08 16.74 -5.18
N PRO A 178 2.40 17.80 -4.42
CA PRO A 178 1.81 18.03 -3.09
C PRO A 178 0.34 18.44 -3.12
N ASN A 179 -0.20 18.81 -4.28
CA ASN A 179 -1.59 19.27 -4.39
C ASN A 179 -2.50 18.19 -5.02
N PRO A 180 -3.35 17.51 -4.23
CA PRO A 180 -4.24 16.46 -4.75
C PRO A 180 -5.37 16.97 -5.65
N LEU A 181 -5.66 18.28 -5.65
CA LEU A 181 -6.65 18.84 -6.58
C LEU A 181 -6.15 18.90 -8.01
N THR A 182 -4.86 19.14 -8.21
CA THR A 182 -4.25 19.23 -9.54
C THR A 182 -3.61 17.92 -9.99
N HIS A 183 -3.23 17.08 -9.03
CA HIS A 183 -2.60 15.79 -9.25
C HIS A 183 -3.24 14.75 -8.32
N PRO A 184 -4.48 14.31 -8.61
CA PRO A 184 -5.12 13.26 -7.80
C PRO A 184 -4.32 11.95 -7.88
N GLY A 185 -4.26 11.24 -6.76
CA GLY A 185 -3.47 10.01 -6.61
C GLY A 185 -4.26 8.75 -6.95
N PHE A 186 -5.14 8.77 -7.94
CA PHE A 186 -5.96 7.62 -8.29
C PHE A 186 -5.13 6.52 -8.92
N THR A 187 -5.23 5.31 -8.36
CA THR A 187 -4.54 4.12 -8.84
C THR A 187 -5.49 2.98 -9.19
N TYR A 188 -6.64 2.89 -8.52
CA TYR A 188 -7.65 1.86 -8.76
C TYR A 188 -9.08 2.39 -8.52
N PRO A 189 -10.04 2.03 -9.38
CA PRO A 189 -9.84 1.43 -10.71
C PRO A 189 -9.25 2.45 -11.69
N ALA A 190 -8.27 2.02 -12.47
CA ALA A 190 -7.53 2.92 -13.38
C ALA A 190 -8.36 3.37 -14.59
N ASP A 191 -9.41 2.64 -14.95
CA ASP A 191 -10.33 2.91 -16.06
C ASP A 191 -11.57 3.72 -15.65
N ASN A 192 -11.79 3.87 -14.35
CA ASN A 192 -12.90 4.65 -13.79
C ASN A 192 -12.42 5.39 -12.51
N PRO A 193 -11.79 6.55 -12.68
CA PRO A 193 -11.22 7.30 -11.57
C PRO A 193 -12.25 8.03 -10.68
N LEU A 194 -13.55 7.90 -10.98
CA LEU A 194 -14.65 8.55 -10.25
C LEU A 194 -15.67 7.53 -9.76
#